data_297a0cc6272bcfaf2e2b5c0c001bad61
#
_entry.id   297a0cc6272bcfaf2e2b5c0c001bad61
#
_cell.length_a   1.000
_cell.length_b   1.000
_cell.length_c   1.000
_cell.angle_alpha   90.00
_cell.angle_beta   90.00
_cell.angle_gamma   90.00
#
_symmetry.space_group_name_H-M   'P 1'
#
loop_
_entity.id
_entity.type
_entity.pdbx_description
1 polymer ?
#
loop_
_entity_poly.entity_id
_entity_poly.type
_entity_poly.pdbx_seq_one_letter_code
_entity_poly.pdbx_strand_id
1 'polypeptide(L)'
;MKKILLLGSGELGKEFVISAQRKGQYIIACDSYAGAPAMQVADEFEIFDMLNGEELERVVEKHHPDIIVPEIEAIRTERLYDFEKEGIQVVPSARAVNFTMNRKAIRDLAAKELGLKTARYFYAKTLDELKAAAPKIGFPCVVKPLMSSSGKGQSLVKSADELEHAWEYGCSGSRGDIRELIIEEFIKFDSEITLLTVTQKNGPTLFCPPIGHVQKGGDYRESFQPAHIDPAHLKEAEEMAEKVTRALTGAGLWGVEFFLSHENGVYFSELSPRPHDTGMVTLAGTQNLNEFELHLRAVLGLPIPGIKQERIGASAVILSPIASQERPQYRGMEEVTKEEDTYLRIFGKPFTRVNRRMGVVLCYAPLNADLDALRDKAKRIAGKVEVY
;
A
#
# COMPACT_ATOMS: atom_id res chain seq x y z
N MET A 1 18.44 16.01 14.05
CA MET A 1 18.42 15.34 12.73
C MET A 1 18.57 13.85 12.97
N LYS A 2 17.67 13.04 12.41
CA LYS A 2 17.74 11.58 12.45
C LYS A 2 18.25 11.05 11.12
N LYS A 3 18.99 9.96 11.16
CA LYS A 3 19.42 9.21 9.98
C LYS A 3 18.44 8.06 9.76
N ILE A 4 17.75 8.09 8.63
CA ILE A 4 16.67 7.17 8.30
C ILE A 4 17.09 6.29 7.12
N LEU A 5 17.08 4.99 7.30
CA LEU A 5 17.27 4.00 6.25
C LEU A 5 15.89 3.59 5.70
N LEU A 6 15.61 3.98 4.46
CA LEU A 6 14.36 3.65 3.77
C LEU A 6 14.56 2.38 2.95
N LEU A 7 13.83 1.31 3.28
CA LEU A 7 13.88 0.03 2.57
C LEU A 7 12.74 -0.06 1.57
N GLY A 8 13.04 0.23 0.33
CA GLY A 8 12.12 0.42 -0.79
C GLY A 8 12.13 1.87 -1.26
N SER A 9 12.43 2.09 -2.53
CA SER A 9 12.65 3.42 -3.10
C SER A 9 11.67 3.73 -4.23
N GLY A 10 10.43 3.22 -4.10
CA GLY A 10 9.33 3.47 -5.04
C GLY A 10 8.80 4.90 -5.00
N GLU A 11 7.65 5.10 -5.63
CA GLU A 11 6.96 6.39 -5.69
C GLU A 11 6.49 6.89 -4.33
N LEU A 12 6.02 5.99 -3.46
CA LEU A 12 5.62 6.33 -2.10
C LEU A 12 6.85 6.72 -1.26
N GLY A 13 7.94 5.95 -1.40
CA GLY A 13 9.21 6.26 -0.78
C GLY A 13 9.75 7.63 -1.20
N LYS A 14 9.60 8.04 -2.47
CA LYS A 14 9.99 9.37 -2.93
C LYS A 14 9.25 10.49 -2.20
N GLU A 15 7.93 10.39 -2.07
CA GLU A 15 7.12 11.40 -1.37
C GLU A 15 7.44 11.41 0.14
N PHE A 16 7.73 10.25 0.73
CA PHE A 16 8.21 10.16 2.11
C PHE A 16 9.55 10.87 2.30
N VAL A 17 10.53 10.64 1.41
CA VAL A 17 11.84 11.32 1.45
C VAL A 17 11.67 12.83 1.36
N ILE A 18 10.84 13.32 0.43
CA ILE A 18 10.56 14.76 0.28
C ILE A 18 9.99 15.33 1.60
N SER A 19 9.05 14.62 2.23
CA SER A 19 8.48 15.04 3.52
C SER A 19 9.54 15.05 4.63
N ALA A 20 10.41 14.05 4.67
CA ALA A 20 11.46 13.92 5.66
C ALA A 20 12.54 15.02 5.54
N GLN A 21 12.98 15.31 4.32
CA GLN A 21 13.95 16.39 4.07
C GLN A 21 13.39 17.78 4.40
N ARG A 22 12.09 18.02 4.18
CA ARG A 22 11.44 19.27 4.64
C ARG A 22 11.52 19.47 6.15
N LYS A 23 11.80 18.41 6.93
CA LYS A 23 12.02 18.45 8.38
C LYS A 23 13.48 18.21 8.77
N GLY A 24 14.38 18.37 7.83
CA GLY A 24 15.82 18.30 8.09
C GLY A 24 16.33 16.91 8.48
N GLN A 25 15.65 15.83 8.03
CA GLN A 25 16.14 14.48 8.28
C GLN A 25 17.11 14.03 7.17
N TYR A 26 18.03 13.13 7.49
CA TYR A 26 18.99 12.54 6.56
C TYR A 26 18.51 11.16 6.11
N ILE A 27 18.37 10.97 4.80
CA ILE A 27 17.74 9.77 4.23
C ILE A 27 18.71 8.97 3.37
N ILE A 28 18.82 7.68 3.67
CA ILE A 28 19.48 6.70 2.81
C ILE A 28 18.38 5.84 2.14
N ALA A 29 18.24 5.96 0.83
CA ALA A 29 17.21 5.24 0.07
C ALA A 29 17.78 3.93 -0.51
N CYS A 30 17.15 2.80 -0.20
CA CYS A 30 17.59 1.46 -0.61
C CYS A 30 16.62 0.82 -1.59
N ASP A 31 17.13 0.17 -2.62
CA ASP A 31 16.34 -0.67 -3.53
C ASP A 31 17.24 -1.69 -4.25
N SER A 32 16.64 -2.64 -4.96
CA SER A 32 17.33 -3.66 -5.72
C SER A 32 17.80 -3.20 -7.11
N TYR A 33 17.48 -1.97 -7.53
CA TYR A 33 17.86 -1.43 -8.83
C TYR A 33 18.22 0.06 -8.75
N ALA A 34 19.10 0.49 -9.65
CA ALA A 34 19.58 1.86 -9.72
C ALA A 34 18.51 2.84 -10.22
N GLY A 35 18.59 4.09 -9.76
CA GLY A 35 17.74 5.18 -10.22
C GLY A 35 16.29 5.07 -9.79
N ALA A 36 15.99 4.29 -8.76
CA ALA A 36 14.67 4.21 -8.16
C ALA A 36 14.16 5.60 -7.73
N PRO A 37 12.84 5.85 -7.75
CA PRO A 37 12.26 7.18 -7.52
C PRO A 37 12.77 7.91 -6.28
N ALA A 38 12.85 7.24 -5.13
CA ALA A 38 13.30 7.86 -3.87
C ALA A 38 14.81 8.18 -3.88
N MET A 39 15.63 7.38 -4.57
CA MET A 39 17.07 7.63 -4.71
C MET A 39 17.37 8.97 -5.40
N GLN A 40 16.45 9.47 -6.23
CA GLN A 40 16.61 10.72 -6.97
C GLN A 40 16.54 11.96 -6.08
N VAL A 41 16.03 11.81 -4.86
CA VAL A 41 15.78 12.90 -3.91
C VAL A 41 16.40 12.67 -2.52
N ALA A 42 16.95 11.48 -2.27
CA ALA A 42 17.61 11.13 -1.01
C ALA A 42 18.99 11.75 -0.87
N ASP A 43 19.51 11.80 0.35
CA ASP A 43 20.88 12.28 0.63
C ASP A 43 21.93 11.26 0.18
N GLU A 44 21.65 9.96 0.41
CA GLU A 44 22.45 8.84 -0.07
C GLU A 44 21.54 7.70 -0.56
N PHE A 45 22.11 6.72 -1.24
CA PHE A 45 21.38 5.52 -1.64
C PHE A 45 22.27 4.28 -1.65
N GLU A 46 21.64 3.12 -1.51
CA GLU A 46 22.26 1.80 -1.63
C GLU A 46 21.45 0.91 -2.58
N ILE A 47 22.19 0.10 -3.37
CA ILE A 47 21.60 -0.85 -4.31
C ILE A 47 22.03 -2.24 -3.88
N PHE A 48 21.06 -3.05 -3.41
CA PHE A 48 21.32 -4.42 -2.97
C PHE A 48 20.03 -5.24 -2.90
N ASP A 49 20.14 -6.55 -2.82
CA ASP A 49 19.00 -7.43 -2.59
C ASP A 49 18.61 -7.40 -1.10
N MET A 50 17.51 -6.70 -0.78
CA MET A 50 16.99 -6.59 0.59
C MET A 50 16.45 -7.91 1.16
N LEU A 51 16.27 -8.95 0.33
CA LEU A 51 16.00 -10.32 0.78
C LEU A 51 17.27 -11.04 1.26
N ASN A 52 18.45 -10.53 0.92
CA ASN A 52 19.72 -11.03 1.44
C ASN A 52 20.01 -10.38 2.80
N GLY A 53 19.89 -11.18 3.87
CA GLY A 53 20.09 -10.70 5.24
C GLY A 53 21.50 -10.19 5.55
N GLU A 54 22.53 -10.75 4.90
CA GLU A 54 23.93 -10.33 5.09
C GLU A 54 24.19 -8.97 4.44
N GLU A 55 23.63 -8.74 3.23
CA GLU A 55 23.71 -7.43 2.57
C GLU A 55 22.95 -6.36 3.34
N LEU A 56 21.76 -6.70 3.86
CA LEU A 56 20.98 -5.78 4.69
C LEU A 56 21.77 -5.39 5.97
N GLU A 57 22.37 -6.37 6.64
CA GLU A 57 23.21 -6.14 7.82
C GLU A 57 24.41 -5.22 7.49
N ARG A 58 25.14 -5.54 6.43
CA ARG A 58 26.28 -4.72 5.94
C ARG A 58 25.88 -3.25 5.70
N VAL A 59 24.69 -3.02 5.14
CA VAL A 59 24.20 -1.66 4.88
C VAL A 59 23.82 -0.94 6.17
N VAL A 60 23.19 -1.63 7.10
CA VAL A 60 22.86 -1.09 8.43
C VAL A 60 24.13 -0.76 9.21
N GLU A 61 25.13 -1.65 9.23
CA GLU A 61 26.43 -1.41 9.83
C GLU A 61 27.20 -0.25 9.19
N LYS A 62 27.14 -0.13 7.86
CA LYS A 62 27.80 0.98 7.15
C LYS A 62 27.23 2.34 7.52
N HIS A 63 25.91 2.44 7.59
CA HIS A 63 25.22 3.73 7.74
C HIS A 63 24.87 4.09 9.17
N HIS A 64 24.79 3.12 10.09
CA HIS A 64 24.38 3.31 11.49
C HIS A 64 23.09 4.17 11.58
N PRO A 65 21.96 3.75 10.99
CA PRO A 65 20.73 4.53 11.01
C PRO A 65 20.12 4.59 12.40
N ASP A 66 19.48 5.71 12.73
CA ASP A 66 18.63 5.80 13.93
C ASP A 66 17.30 5.05 13.75
N ILE A 67 16.80 5.04 12.50
CA ILE A 67 15.46 4.53 12.17
C ILE A 67 15.52 3.77 10.85
N ILE A 68 14.86 2.61 10.82
CA ILE A 68 14.61 1.83 9.59
C ILE A 68 13.14 1.95 9.25
N VAL A 69 12.83 2.36 8.01
CA VAL A 69 11.47 2.53 7.50
C VAL A 69 11.27 1.62 6.29
N PRO A 70 10.62 0.47 6.45
CA PRO A 70 10.21 -0.39 5.34
C PRO A 70 9.11 0.26 4.50
N GLU A 71 9.27 0.21 3.18
CA GLU A 71 8.30 0.76 2.21
C GLU A 71 7.82 -0.30 1.21
N ILE A 72 8.47 -1.47 1.18
CA ILE A 72 8.06 -2.61 0.35
C ILE A 72 8.05 -3.91 1.17
N GLU A 73 7.47 -4.96 0.59
CA GLU A 73 7.36 -6.28 1.22
C GLU A 73 8.58 -7.19 0.97
N ALA A 74 9.45 -6.87 0.00
CA ALA A 74 10.59 -7.71 -0.38
C ALA A 74 11.83 -7.43 0.49
N ILE A 75 11.74 -7.74 1.78
CA ILE A 75 12.79 -7.50 2.79
C ILE A 75 12.98 -8.77 3.61
N ARG A 76 14.21 -9.03 4.10
CA ARG A 76 14.50 -10.07 5.08
C ARG A 76 14.02 -9.61 6.47
N THR A 77 12.74 -9.75 6.73
CA THR A 77 12.06 -9.18 7.90
C THR A 77 12.53 -9.73 9.23
N GLU A 78 13.08 -10.93 9.27
CA GLU A 78 13.63 -11.53 10.49
C GLU A 78 14.79 -10.69 11.03
N ARG A 79 15.60 -10.07 10.16
CA ARG A 79 16.71 -9.20 10.57
C ARG A 79 16.24 -7.92 11.26
N LEU A 80 15.03 -7.46 10.97
CA LEU A 80 14.46 -6.27 11.62
C LEU A 80 14.30 -6.45 13.14
N TYR A 81 13.99 -7.67 13.60
CA TYR A 81 13.92 -7.97 15.03
C TYR A 81 15.29 -7.87 15.71
N ASP A 82 16.36 -8.22 14.99
CA ASP A 82 17.71 -8.12 15.55
C ASP A 82 18.11 -6.65 15.65
N PHE A 83 17.84 -5.84 14.66
CA PHE A 83 18.09 -4.38 14.69
C PHE A 83 17.30 -3.68 15.81
N GLU A 84 16.05 -4.08 16.07
CA GLU A 84 15.31 -3.56 17.24
C GLU A 84 15.98 -3.92 18.57
N LYS A 85 16.52 -5.13 18.72
CA LYS A 85 17.28 -5.53 19.92
C LYS A 85 18.56 -4.74 20.08
N GLU A 86 19.18 -4.33 19.00
CA GLU A 86 20.36 -3.44 18.96
C GLU A 86 20.03 -1.97 19.24
N GLY A 87 18.75 -1.63 19.37
CA GLY A 87 18.29 -0.28 19.70
C GLY A 87 17.96 0.61 18.52
N ILE A 88 17.96 0.06 17.28
CA ILE A 88 17.51 0.78 16.09
C ILE A 88 15.98 0.75 16.05
N GLN A 89 15.36 1.90 15.84
CA GLN A 89 13.89 1.96 15.70
C GLN A 89 13.47 1.40 14.35
N VAL A 90 12.58 0.42 14.32
CA VAL A 90 11.90 -0.05 13.11
C VAL A 90 10.45 0.45 13.10
N VAL A 91 9.96 0.92 11.96
CA VAL A 91 8.65 1.57 11.85
C VAL A 91 7.68 0.75 10.98
N PRO A 92 6.46 0.52 11.44
CA PRO A 92 5.95 0.81 12.79
C PRO A 92 6.63 -0.06 13.86
N SER A 93 6.94 -1.33 13.54
CA SER A 93 7.72 -2.29 14.34
C SER A 93 8.17 -3.45 13.45
N ALA A 94 9.23 -4.18 13.84
CA ALA A 94 9.65 -5.41 13.15
C ALA A 94 8.51 -6.44 13.09
N ARG A 95 7.71 -6.55 14.17
CA ARG A 95 6.53 -7.41 14.21
C ARG A 95 5.51 -7.03 13.14
N ALA A 96 5.19 -5.75 13.01
CA ALA A 96 4.24 -5.27 12.02
C ALA A 96 4.67 -5.62 10.61
N VAL A 97 5.92 -5.34 10.27
CA VAL A 97 6.48 -5.61 8.94
C VAL A 97 6.50 -7.11 8.63
N ASN A 98 6.93 -7.93 9.58
CA ASN A 98 6.97 -9.38 9.42
C ASN A 98 5.57 -9.99 9.21
N PHE A 99 4.59 -9.59 10.02
CA PHE A 99 3.22 -10.10 9.92
C PHE A 99 2.55 -9.70 8.60
N THR A 100 2.73 -8.48 8.16
CA THR A 100 2.06 -7.98 6.94
C THR A 100 2.67 -8.51 5.66
N MET A 101 3.93 -8.90 5.67
CA MET A 101 4.55 -9.64 4.56
C MET A 101 4.04 -11.06 4.41
N ASN A 102 3.53 -11.65 5.47
CA ASN A 102 2.99 -12.99 5.48
C ASN A 102 1.46 -12.93 5.57
N ARG A 103 0.78 -13.09 4.41
CA ARG A 103 -0.69 -13.05 4.33
C ARG A 103 -1.37 -14.04 5.29
N LYS A 104 -0.73 -15.17 5.59
CA LYS A 104 -1.22 -16.13 6.59
C LYS A 104 -1.18 -15.54 7.99
N ALA A 105 -0.06 -14.93 8.38
CA ALA A 105 0.11 -14.36 9.70
C ALA A 105 -0.91 -13.24 9.97
N ILE A 106 -1.03 -12.28 9.04
CA ILE A 106 -1.98 -11.18 9.21
C ILE A 106 -3.44 -11.65 9.16
N ARG A 107 -3.78 -12.63 8.29
CA ARG A 107 -5.12 -13.19 8.19
C ARG A 107 -5.50 -13.94 9.46
N ASP A 108 -4.61 -14.78 9.99
CA ASP A 108 -4.85 -15.54 11.21
C ASP A 108 -4.93 -14.62 12.43
N LEU A 109 -4.08 -13.59 12.54
CA LEU A 109 -4.18 -12.56 13.57
C LEU A 109 -5.57 -11.89 13.52
N ALA A 110 -5.98 -11.38 12.37
CA ALA A 110 -7.25 -10.69 12.22
C ALA A 110 -8.45 -11.59 12.55
N ALA A 111 -8.53 -12.77 11.92
CA ALA A 111 -9.70 -13.64 12.01
C ALA A 111 -9.75 -14.46 13.31
N LYS A 112 -8.61 -15.08 13.72
CA LYS A 112 -8.60 -16.05 14.81
C LYS A 112 -8.28 -15.43 16.17
N GLU A 113 -7.33 -14.50 16.21
CA GLU A 113 -6.91 -13.91 17.48
C GLU A 113 -7.76 -12.69 17.85
N LEU A 114 -8.06 -11.83 16.89
CA LEU A 114 -8.80 -10.58 17.12
C LEU A 114 -10.30 -10.70 16.86
N GLY A 115 -10.76 -11.80 16.24
CA GLY A 115 -12.15 -12.03 15.94
C GLY A 115 -12.75 -11.03 14.94
N LEU A 116 -11.91 -10.45 14.06
CA LEU A 116 -12.39 -9.53 13.04
C LEU A 116 -13.12 -10.31 11.94
N LYS A 117 -14.15 -9.71 11.37
CA LYS A 117 -14.85 -10.25 10.23
C LYS A 117 -13.98 -10.18 8.98
N THR A 118 -13.66 -11.35 8.42
CA THR A 118 -12.88 -11.50 7.18
C THR A 118 -13.62 -12.43 6.22
N ALA A 119 -13.19 -12.51 4.96
CA ALA A 119 -13.60 -13.60 4.10
C ALA A 119 -13.27 -14.94 4.76
N ARG A 120 -14.11 -15.96 4.60
CA ARG A 120 -13.78 -17.35 4.99
C ARG A 120 -12.61 -17.83 4.14
N TYR A 121 -11.69 -18.61 4.70
CA TYR A 121 -10.50 -19.01 3.99
C TYR A 121 -9.97 -20.38 4.44
N PHE A 122 -9.18 -21.00 3.56
CA PHE A 122 -8.36 -22.16 3.86
C PHE A 122 -6.97 -21.98 3.22
N TYR A 123 -6.00 -22.69 3.74
CA TYR A 123 -4.65 -22.77 3.14
C TYR A 123 -4.50 -24.09 2.42
N ALA A 124 -3.73 -24.08 1.33
CA ALA A 124 -3.44 -25.27 0.54
C ALA A 124 -1.94 -25.30 0.17
N LYS A 125 -1.27 -26.42 0.45
CA LYS A 125 0.13 -26.68 0.10
C LYS A 125 0.24 -27.58 -1.15
N THR A 126 -0.88 -28.16 -1.58
CA THR A 126 -0.99 -29.00 -2.76
C THR A 126 -2.26 -28.68 -3.53
N LEU A 127 -2.28 -29.05 -4.81
CA LEU A 127 -3.49 -28.92 -5.64
C LEU A 127 -4.67 -29.72 -5.06
N ASP A 128 -4.39 -30.91 -4.49
CA ASP A 128 -5.44 -31.74 -3.90
C ASP A 128 -6.06 -31.08 -2.67
N GLU A 129 -5.24 -30.43 -1.83
CA GLU A 129 -5.73 -29.64 -0.70
C GLU A 129 -6.58 -28.45 -1.17
N LEU A 130 -6.18 -27.76 -2.26
CA LEU A 130 -6.96 -26.70 -2.87
C LEU A 130 -8.30 -27.21 -3.38
N LYS A 131 -8.31 -28.33 -4.11
CA LYS A 131 -9.52 -29.00 -4.60
C LYS A 131 -10.44 -29.43 -3.46
N ALA A 132 -9.88 -29.87 -2.33
CA ALA A 132 -10.64 -30.27 -1.14
C ALA A 132 -11.22 -29.07 -0.35
N ALA A 133 -10.56 -27.90 -0.41
CA ALA A 133 -10.99 -26.69 0.25
C ALA A 133 -12.09 -25.94 -0.53
N ALA A 134 -12.02 -25.94 -1.86
CA ALA A 134 -12.91 -25.16 -2.72
C ALA A 134 -14.42 -25.44 -2.48
N PRO A 135 -14.90 -26.69 -2.32
CA PRO A 135 -16.32 -26.93 -2.02
C PRO A 135 -16.78 -26.36 -0.66
N LYS A 136 -15.85 -26.22 0.30
CA LYS A 136 -16.16 -25.67 1.63
C LYS A 136 -16.30 -24.12 1.60
N ILE A 137 -15.61 -23.48 0.67
CA ILE A 137 -15.71 -22.04 0.41
C ILE A 137 -16.93 -21.75 -0.49
N GLY A 138 -17.11 -22.52 -1.55
CA GLY A 138 -18.08 -22.27 -2.61
C GLY A 138 -17.48 -21.49 -3.77
N PHE A 139 -18.23 -21.37 -4.86
CA PHE A 139 -17.85 -20.60 -6.05
C PHE A 139 -18.78 -19.40 -6.25
N PRO A 140 -18.28 -18.24 -6.74
CA PRO A 140 -16.87 -18.00 -7.02
C PRO A 140 -16.02 -17.89 -5.75
N CYS A 141 -14.72 -18.18 -5.88
CA CYS A 141 -13.74 -18.00 -4.81
C CYS A 141 -12.47 -17.35 -5.36
N VAL A 142 -11.59 -16.89 -4.48
CA VAL A 142 -10.33 -16.24 -4.86
C VAL A 142 -9.16 -17.08 -4.36
N VAL A 143 -8.23 -17.40 -5.25
CA VAL A 143 -6.99 -18.10 -4.93
C VAL A 143 -5.82 -17.12 -5.04
N LYS A 144 -4.99 -17.05 -4.00
CA LYS A 144 -3.87 -16.11 -3.91
C LYS A 144 -2.61 -16.78 -3.36
N PRO A 145 -1.40 -16.37 -3.78
CA PRO A 145 -0.17 -16.70 -3.06
C PRO A 145 -0.14 -16.05 -1.68
N LEU A 146 0.55 -16.66 -0.72
CA LEU A 146 0.75 -16.06 0.61
C LEU A 146 1.68 -14.84 0.58
N MET A 147 2.63 -14.81 -0.36
CA MET A 147 3.55 -13.69 -0.56
C MET A 147 3.46 -13.21 -2.01
N SER A 148 2.72 -12.13 -2.22
CA SER A 148 2.63 -11.45 -3.51
C SER A 148 2.13 -10.02 -3.30
N SER A 149 2.37 -9.15 -4.28
CA SER A 149 1.86 -7.78 -4.31
C SER A 149 1.19 -7.48 -5.64
N SER A 150 0.31 -6.47 -5.66
CA SER A 150 -0.38 -6.00 -6.87
C SER A 150 -1.13 -7.11 -7.63
N GLY A 151 -1.78 -8.02 -6.91
CA GLY A 151 -2.63 -9.07 -7.49
C GLY A 151 -1.90 -10.15 -8.29
N LYS A 152 -0.56 -10.22 -8.26
CA LYS A 152 0.20 -11.25 -8.98
C LYS A 152 -0.10 -12.62 -8.42
N GLY A 153 -0.38 -13.59 -9.31
CA GLY A 153 -0.77 -14.94 -8.93
C GLY A 153 -2.18 -15.08 -8.36
N GLN A 154 -2.98 -13.99 -8.33
CA GLN A 154 -4.35 -14.04 -7.87
C GLN A 154 -5.30 -14.45 -9.00
N SER A 155 -6.20 -15.39 -8.71
CA SER A 155 -7.24 -15.86 -9.62
C SER A 155 -8.63 -15.78 -8.99
N LEU A 156 -9.59 -15.24 -9.73
CA LEU A 156 -11.02 -15.45 -9.45
C LEU A 156 -11.44 -16.75 -10.10
N VAL A 157 -11.81 -17.73 -9.29
CA VAL A 157 -12.17 -19.09 -9.70
C VAL A 157 -13.69 -19.24 -9.65
N LYS A 158 -14.30 -19.50 -10.78
CA LYS A 158 -15.76 -19.58 -10.92
C LYS A 158 -16.29 -21.00 -10.86
N SER A 159 -15.44 -21.99 -11.15
CA SER A 159 -15.79 -23.41 -11.15
C SER A 159 -14.60 -24.28 -10.77
N ALA A 160 -14.86 -25.54 -10.45
CA ALA A 160 -13.82 -26.52 -10.10
C ALA A 160 -12.78 -26.74 -11.20
N ASP A 161 -13.17 -26.60 -12.46
CA ASP A 161 -12.30 -26.82 -13.62
C ASP A 161 -11.18 -25.76 -13.74
N GLU A 162 -11.35 -24.59 -13.10
CA GLU A 162 -10.36 -23.51 -13.11
C GLU A 162 -9.31 -23.66 -12.00
N LEU A 163 -9.48 -24.57 -11.02
CA LEU A 163 -8.61 -24.72 -9.86
C LEU A 163 -7.17 -25.07 -10.19
N GLU A 164 -6.96 -25.93 -11.19
CA GLU A 164 -5.61 -26.34 -11.60
C GLU A 164 -4.83 -25.15 -12.19
N HIS A 165 -5.45 -24.41 -13.08
CA HIS A 165 -4.86 -23.18 -13.63
C HIS A 165 -4.59 -22.13 -12.52
N ALA A 166 -5.52 -21.96 -11.58
CA ALA A 166 -5.36 -21.05 -10.46
C ALA A 166 -4.21 -21.46 -9.53
N TRP A 167 -4.01 -22.77 -9.33
CA TRP A 167 -2.88 -23.32 -8.58
C TRP A 167 -1.54 -23.00 -9.27
N GLU A 168 -1.43 -23.32 -10.57
CA GLU A 168 -0.21 -23.07 -11.34
C GLU A 168 0.14 -21.58 -11.38
N TYR A 169 -0.85 -20.73 -11.66
CA TYR A 169 -0.65 -19.28 -11.69
C TYR A 169 -0.29 -18.72 -10.31
N GLY A 170 -0.94 -19.22 -9.25
CA GLY A 170 -0.64 -18.84 -7.87
C GLY A 170 0.79 -19.20 -7.47
N CYS A 171 1.24 -20.42 -7.80
CA CYS A 171 2.61 -20.87 -7.56
C CYS A 171 3.65 -20.04 -8.33
N SER A 172 3.35 -19.68 -9.59
CA SER A 172 4.26 -18.87 -10.42
C SER A 172 4.34 -17.41 -9.95
N GLY A 173 3.30 -16.89 -9.30
CA GLY A 173 3.24 -15.54 -8.76
C GLY A 173 3.77 -15.38 -7.34
N SER A 174 4.11 -16.50 -6.68
CA SER A 174 4.67 -16.51 -5.32
C SER A 174 6.07 -15.89 -5.28
N ARG A 175 6.34 -15.11 -4.23
CA ARG A 175 7.70 -14.65 -3.89
C ARG A 175 8.28 -15.55 -2.80
N GLY A 176 9.59 -15.87 -2.91
CA GLY A 176 10.29 -16.76 -1.96
C GLY A 176 9.99 -18.25 -2.19
N ASP A 177 10.42 -19.09 -1.25
CA ASP A 177 10.39 -20.56 -1.37
C ASP A 177 9.07 -21.19 -0.91
N ILE A 178 8.09 -20.40 -0.50
CA ILE A 178 6.84 -20.88 0.10
C ILE A 178 5.82 -21.15 -1.01
N ARG A 179 5.57 -22.44 -1.29
CA ARG A 179 4.49 -22.91 -2.17
C ARG A 179 3.23 -23.23 -1.37
N GLU A 180 2.66 -22.22 -0.73
CA GLU A 180 1.38 -22.33 -0.03
C GLU A 180 0.46 -21.22 -0.56
N LEU A 181 -0.77 -21.59 -0.93
CA LEU A 181 -1.79 -20.67 -1.40
C LEU A 181 -2.90 -20.53 -0.36
N ILE A 182 -3.61 -19.41 -0.40
CA ILE A 182 -4.87 -19.20 0.32
C ILE A 182 -6.01 -19.21 -0.67
N ILE A 183 -7.08 -19.95 -0.35
CA ILE A 183 -8.37 -19.86 -1.03
C ILE A 183 -9.34 -19.13 -0.12
N GLU A 184 -9.97 -18.09 -0.64
CA GLU A 184 -10.85 -17.19 0.10
C GLU A 184 -12.23 -17.12 -0.57
N GLU A 185 -13.25 -16.92 0.26
CA GLU A 185 -14.59 -16.57 -0.18
C GLU A 185 -14.54 -15.28 -1.03
N PHE A 186 -15.24 -15.28 -2.15
CA PHE A 186 -15.46 -14.05 -2.90
C PHE A 186 -16.52 -13.21 -2.20
N ILE A 187 -16.11 -12.14 -1.55
CA ILE A 187 -17.04 -11.21 -0.90
C ILE A 187 -17.74 -10.40 -1.99
N LYS A 188 -19.05 -10.50 -2.02
CA LYS A 188 -19.88 -9.59 -2.81
C LYS A 188 -20.01 -8.28 -2.05
N PHE A 189 -19.21 -7.31 -2.42
CA PHE A 189 -19.16 -5.98 -1.81
C PHE A 189 -19.75 -4.92 -2.74
N ASP A 190 -20.19 -3.82 -2.15
CA ASP A 190 -20.71 -2.65 -2.86
C ASP A 190 -19.60 -1.64 -3.14
N SER A 191 -18.62 -1.55 -2.22
CA SER A 191 -17.45 -0.68 -2.37
C SER A 191 -16.24 -1.19 -1.58
N GLU A 192 -15.05 -0.73 -2.00
CA GLU A 192 -13.78 -0.93 -1.29
C GLU A 192 -13.28 0.41 -0.77
N ILE A 193 -12.76 0.40 0.45
CA ILE A 193 -12.09 1.57 1.03
C ILE A 193 -10.72 1.23 1.59
N THR A 194 -9.86 2.24 1.58
CA THR A 194 -8.66 2.29 2.40
C THR A 194 -8.89 3.29 3.54
N LEU A 195 -8.75 2.83 4.78
CA LEU A 195 -8.75 3.69 5.96
C LEU A 195 -7.31 3.89 6.41
N LEU A 196 -6.72 5.04 6.06
CA LEU A 196 -5.42 5.42 6.57
C LEU A 196 -5.54 5.67 8.08
N THR A 197 -4.84 4.84 8.83
CA THR A 197 -4.83 4.82 10.30
C THR A 197 -3.46 5.24 10.80
N VAL A 198 -3.40 6.10 11.79
CA VAL A 198 -2.13 6.60 12.34
C VAL A 198 -2.03 6.24 13.81
N THR A 199 -1.04 5.43 14.14
CA THR A 199 -0.67 5.18 15.54
C THR A 199 0.47 6.09 15.94
N GLN A 200 0.37 6.72 17.11
CA GLN A 200 1.33 7.67 17.62
C GLN A 200 2.15 7.07 18.76
N LYS A 201 3.39 7.52 18.93
CA LYS A 201 4.20 7.15 20.10
C LYS A 201 3.52 7.60 21.41
N ASN A 202 2.94 8.78 21.40
CA ASN A 202 2.17 9.35 22.51
C ASN A 202 0.90 9.99 21.93
N GLY A 203 -0.26 9.47 22.31
CA GLY A 203 -1.54 9.96 21.85
C GLY A 203 -2.48 8.87 21.35
N PRO A 204 -3.70 9.24 20.98
CA PRO A 204 -4.69 8.29 20.46
C PRO A 204 -4.32 7.82 19.03
N THR A 205 -4.93 6.72 18.61
CA THR A 205 -5.02 6.35 17.20
C THR A 205 -5.88 7.40 16.48
N LEU A 206 -5.42 7.83 15.30
CA LEU A 206 -6.13 8.78 14.45
C LEU A 206 -6.50 8.12 13.13
N PHE A 207 -7.63 8.51 12.58
CA PHE A 207 -8.14 8.03 11.29
C PHE A 207 -8.23 9.18 10.30
N CYS A 208 -7.80 8.93 9.07
CA CYS A 208 -8.05 9.85 7.97
C CYS A 208 -9.48 9.69 7.46
N PRO A 209 -10.05 10.72 6.80
CA PRO A 209 -11.26 10.51 6.02
C PRO A 209 -11.12 9.31 5.09
N PRO A 210 -12.12 8.43 4.97
CA PRO A 210 -12.00 7.18 4.21
C PRO A 210 -11.73 7.46 2.73
N ILE A 211 -10.90 6.63 2.13
CA ILE A 211 -10.51 6.72 0.72
C ILE A 211 -11.21 5.59 -0.03
N GLY A 212 -12.06 5.95 -0.99
CA GLY A 212 -12.59 5.00 -1.97
C GLY A 212 -11.57 4.77 -3.09
N HIS A 213 -11.56 3.57 -3.63
CA HIS A 213 -10.66 3.25 -4.73
C HIS A 213 -11.26 2.24 -5.71
N VAL A 214 -10.68 2.20 -6.90
CA VAL A 214 -11.02 1.23 -7.94
C VAL A 214 -9.75 0.50 -8.36
N GLN A 215 -9.82 -0.82 -8.35
CA GLN A 215 -8.77 -1.70 -8.83
C GLN A 215 -9.20 -2.38 -10.15
N LYS A 216 -8.24 -2.71 -10.98
CA LYS A 216 -8.45 -3.54 -12.18
C LYS A 216 -7.40 -4.63 -12.22
N GLY A 217 -7.84 -5.87 -12.07
CA GLY A 217 -6.92 -7.01 -11.99
C GLY A 217 -5.99 -6.98 -10.77
N GLY A 218 -6.49 -6.44 -9.64
CA GLY A 218 -5.72 -6.29 -8.40
C GLY A 218 -4.72 -5.11 -8.42
N ASP A 219 -4.80 -4.25 -9.43
CA ASP A 219 -3.89 -3.11 -9.57
C ASP A 219 -4.68 -1.80 -9.46
N TYR A 220 -4.21 -0.90 -8.60
CA TYR A 220 -4.80 0.41 -8.34
C TYR A 220 -4.94 1.25 -9.62
N ARG A 221 -6.09 1.86 -9.85
CA ARG A 221 -6.41 2.70 -11.01
C ARG A 221 -6.82 4.11 -10.65
N GLU A 222 -7.67 4.26 -9.66
CA GLU A 222 -8.11 5.55 -9.15
C GLU A 222 -8.36 5.48 -7.65
N SER A 223 -8.24 6.61 -6.97
CA SER A 223 -8.74 6.78 -5.60
C SER A 223 -9.40 8.15 -5.47
N PHE A 224 -10.27 8.27 -4.49
CA PHE A 224 -11.01 9.49 -4.20
C PHE A 224 -11.28 9.63 -2.70
N GLN A 225 -11.33 10.85 -2.23
CA GLN A 225 -11.51 11.16 -0.81
C GLN A 225 -12.42 12.40 -0.65
N PRO A 226 -13.44 12.29 0.24
CA PRO A 226 -13.78 11.13 1.03
C PRO A 226 -14.59 10.10 0.25
N ALA A 227 -14.46 8.82 0.60
CA ALA A 227 -15.45 7.85 0.18
C ALA A 227 -16.77 8.10 0.92
N HIS A 228 -17.87 7.94 0.21
CA HIS A 228 -19.18 7.94 0.86
C HIS A 228 -19.40 6.59 1.57
N ILE A 229 -19.55 6.63 2.89
CA ILE A 229 -19.72 5.44 3.72
C ILE A 229 -20.76 5.71 4.81
N ASP A 230 -21.58 4.71 5.12
CA ASP A 230 -22.49 4.78 6.25
C ASP A 230 -21.71 5.00 7.56
N PRO A 231 -22.10 5.94 8.42
CA PRO A 231 -21.40 6.24 9.67
C PRO A 231 -21.21 5.03 10.59
N ALA A 232 -22.15 4.06 10.59
CA ALA A 232 -22.02 2.85 11.39
C ALA A 232 -20.92 1.93 10.83
N HIS A 233 -20.86 1.79 9.50
CA HIS A 233 -19.78 1.03 8.84
C HIS A 233 -18.41 1.72 8.99
N LEU A 234 -18.36 3.05 8.95
CA LEU A 234 -17.10 3.76 9.21
C LEU A 234 -16.61 3.48 10.62
N LYS A 235 -17.49 3.57 11.61
CA LYS A 235 -17.14 3.27 13.00
C LYS A 235 -16.67 1.82 13.17
N GLU A 236 -17.34 0.86 12.53
CA GLU A 236 -16.92 -0.55 12.54
C GLU A 236 -15.51 -0.73 11.93
N ALA A 237 -15.22 -0.08 10.80
CA ALA A 237 -13.90 -0.09 10.17
C ALA A 237 -12.82 0.52 11.06
N GLU A 238 -13.10 1.66 11.72
CA GLU A 238 -12.20 2.30 12.67
C GLU A 238 -11.87 1.40 13.86
N GLU A 239 -12.87 0.75 14.44
CA GLU A 239 -12.70 -0.21 15.54
C GLU A 239 -11.85 -1.41 15.13
N MET A 240 -12.06 -1.95 13.92
CA MET A 240 -11.25 -3.04 13.37
C MET A 240 -9.80 -2.59 13.13
N ALA A 241 -9.61 -1.42 12.52
CA ALA A 241 -8.31 -0.85 12.25
C ALA A 241 -7.51 -0.58 13.54
N GLU A 242 -8.16 -0.03 14.57
CA GLU A 242 -7.53 0.18 15.88
C GLU A 242 -7.10 -1.14 16.54
N LYS A 243 -7.95 -2.17 16.50
CA LYS A 243 -7.63 -3.49 17.07
C LYS A 243 -6.40 -4.10 16.40
N VAL A 244 -6.34 -4.12 15.07
CA VAL A 244 -5.25 -4.79 14.35
C VAL A 244 -3.94 -4.02 14.46
N THR A 245 -3.96 -2.68 14.37
CA THR A 245 -2.75 -1.87 14.49
C THR A 245 -2.17 -1.90 15.90
N ARG A 246 -3.03 -1.93 16.92
CA ARG A 246 -2.62 -2.10 18.32
C ARG A 246 -1.96 -3.48 18.58
N ALA A 247 -2.49 -4.56 17.99
CA ALA A 247 -1.91 -5.89 18.10
C ALA A 247 -0.55 -6.02 17.40
N LEU A 248 -0.33 -5.27 16.33
CA LEU A 248 0.94 -5.24 15.59
C LEU A 248 1.99 -4.32 16.21
N THR A 249 1.57 -3.39 17.06
CA THR A 249 2.41 -2.44 17.80
C THR A 249 3.17 -1.43 16.95
N GLY A 250 3.74 -0.42 17.62
CA GLY A 250 4.56 0.61 16.99
C GLY A 250 3.78 1.86 16.57
N ALA A 251 4.53 2.89 16.20
CA ALA A 251 4.01 4.16 15.71
C ALA A 251 4.28 4.30 14.21
N GLY A 252 3.26 4.61 13.44
CA GLY A 252 3.36 4.71 11.98
C GLY A 252 2.01 5.01 11.35
N LEU A 253 2.03 5.09 10.03
CA LEU A 253 0.83 5.12 9.21
C LEU A 253 0.55 3.71 8.69
N TRP A 254 -0.73 3.36 8.65
CA TRP A 254 -1.21 2.06 8.19
C TRP A 254 -2.29 2.26 7.14
N GLY A 255 -2.14 1.60 6.00
CA GLY A 255 -3.20 1.48 5.00
C GLY A 255 -4.04 0.23 5.30
N VAL A 256 -5.22 0.40 5.87
CA VAL A 256 -6.12 -0.72 6.19
C VAL A 256 -7.24 -0.78 5.17
N GLU A 257 -7.37 -1.91 4.49
CA GLU A 257 -8.34 -2.10 3.43
C GLU A 257 -9.56 -2.89 3.91
N PHE A 258 -10.74 -2.44 3.50
CA PHE A 258 -12.02 -3.05 3.85
C PHE A 258 -12.91 -3.21 2.64
N PHE A 259 -13.64 -4.32 2.60
CA PHE A 259 -14.81 -4.48 1.75
C PHE A 259 -16.06 -4.05 2.52
N LEU A 260 -16.89 -3.25 1.89
CA LEU A 260 -18.15 -2.76 2.45
C LEU A 260 -19.31 -3.43 1.73
N SER A 261 -20.19 -4.05 2.49
CA SER A 261 -21.44 -4.65 1.99
C SER A 261 -22.63 -4.08 2.77
N HIS A 262 -23.60 -3.51 2.06
CA HIS A 262 -24.82 -3.01 2.69
C HIS A 262 -25.57 -4.09 3.47
N GLU A 263 -25.55 -5.33 2.95
CA GLU A 263 -26.25 -6.46 3.60
C GLU A 263 -25.42 -7.08 4.73
N ASN A 264 -24.11 -7.12 4.57
CA ASN A 264 -23.25 -7.95 5.41
C ASN A 264 -22.25 -7.14 6.25
N GLY A 265 -22.26 -5.80 6.19
CA GLY A 265 -21.36 -4.94 6.98
C GLY A 265 -19.92 -4.89 6.46
N VAL A 266 -18.97 -4.69 7.35
CA VAL A 266 -17.58 -4.44 7.03
C VAL A 266 -16.74 -5.71 7.13
N TYR A 267 -15.89 -5.95 6.15
CA TYR A 267 -14.91 -7.05 6.14
C TYR A 267 -13.49 -6.50 6.10
N PHE A 268 -12.66 -6.91 7.05
CA PHE A 268 -11.23 -6.67 6.96
C PHE A 268 -10.63 -7.45 5.79
N SER A 269 -9.94 -6.76 4.89
CA SER A 269 -9.33 -7.34 3.69
C SER A 269 -7.81 -7.49 3.86
N GLU A 270 -7.10 -6.38 3.96
CA GLU A 270 -5.62 -6.36 4.00
C GLU A 270 -5.13 -5.17 4.84
N LEU A 271 -3.85 -5.19 5.20
CA LEU A 271 -3.19 -4.10 5.89
C LEU A 271 -1.75 -3.95 5.43
N SER A 272 -1.37 -2.71 5.13
CA SER A 272 0.01 -2.30 4.85
C SER A 272 0.54 -1.40 5.98
N PRO A 273 1.71 -1.68 6.58
CA PRO A 273 2.25 -0.90 7.71
C PRO A 273 3.07 0.30 7.20
N ARG A 274 2.56 1.02 6.23
CA ARG A 274 3.24 2.08 5.47
C ARG A 274 2.23 2.93 4.69
N PRO A 275 2.66 4.07 4.09
CA PRO A 275 1.85 4.80 3.12
C PRO A 275 1.27 3.89 2.03
N HIS A 276 0.07 4.19 1.59
CA HIS A 276 -0.71 3.36 0.67
C HIS A 276 -0.89 4.05 -0.69
N ASP A 277 -0.86 3.28 -1.78
CA ASP A 277 -1.02 3.82 -3.14
C ASP A 277 -2.26 4.70 -3.29
N THR A 278 -3.38 4.27 -2.68
CA THR A 278 -4.64 5.03 -2.71
C THR A 278 -4.55 6.34 -1.96
N GLY A 279 -3.68 6.41 -0.95
CA GLY A 279 -3.42 7.59 -0.13
C GLY A 279 -2.74 8.73 -0.86
N MET A 280 -2.20 8.49 -2.07
CA MET A 280 -1.67 9.57 -2.91
C MET A 280 -2.70 10.67 -3.19
N VAL A 281 -4.00 10.39 -3.13
CA VAL A 281 -5.05 11.41 -3.24
C VAL A 281 -4.90 12.50 -2.18
N THR A 282 -4.29 12.21 -1.04
CA THR A 282 -4.03 13.21 0.03
C THR A 282 -3.04 14.29 -0.39
N LEU A 283 -2.21 14.03 -1.43
CA LEU A 283 -1.33 15.04 -2.04
C LEU A 283 -2.12 16.15 -2.77
N ALA A 284 -3.39 15.93 -3.08
CA ALA A 284 -4.29 16.95 -3.59
C ALA A 284 -4.76 17.95 -2.50
N GLY A 285 -4.29 17.79 -1.26
CA GLY A 285 -4.71 18.63 -0.12
C GLY A 285 -6.14 18.34 0.30
N THR A 286 -6.60 17.10 0.19
CA THR A 286 -7.91 16.66 0.64
C THR A 286 -8.06 16.74 2.15
N GLN A 287 -6.94 16.67 2.86
CA GLN A 287 -6.84 16.82 4.31
C GLN A 287 -5.64 17.70 4.68
N ASN A 288 -5.63 18.24 5.88
CA ASN A 288 -4.62 19.18 6.38
C ASN A 288 -3.19 18.63 6.42
N LEU A 289 -3.02 17.31 6.52
CA LEU A 289 -1.73 16.61 6.50
C LEU A 289 -1.85 15.43 5.53
N ASN A 290 -1.02 15.38 4.49
CA ASN A 290 -1.02 14.21 3.60
C ASN A 290 -0.45 12.97 4.30
N GLU A 291 -0.63 11.81 3.72
CA GLU A 291 -0.21 10.53 4.32
C GLU A 291 1.29 10.46 4.63
N PHE A 292 2.14 11.06 3.81
CA PHE A 292 3.60 11.04 4.01
C PHE A 292 4.03 11.91 5.17
N GLU A 293 3.39 13.07 5.35
CA GLU A 293 3.60 13.94 6.50
C GLU A 293 3.09 13.28 7.79
N LEU A 294 1.95 12.60 7.74
CA LEU A 294 1.42 11.83 8.87
C LEU A 294 2.36 10.70 9.26
N HIS A 295 2.83 9.92 8.27
CA HIS A 295 3.79 8.84 8.50
C HIS A 295 5.07 9.37 9.12
N LEU A 296 5.65 10.42 8.55
CA LEU A 296 6.87 11.02 9.08
C LEU A 296 6.72 11.52 10.52
N ARG A 297 5.60 12.16 10.86
CA ARG A 297 5.36 12.60 12.24
C ARG A 297 5.30 11.41 13.20
N ALA A 298 4.63 10.35 12.82
CA ALA A 298 4.58 9.12 13.61
C ALA A 298 5.97 8.50 13.78
N VAL A 299 6.75 8.40 12.70
CA VAL A 299 8.14 7.92 12.67
C VAL A 299 9.03 8.70 13.65
N LEU A 300 8.94 10.01 13.62
CA LEU A 300 9.75 10.90 14.47
C LEU A 300 9.17 11.09 15.89
N GLY A 301 8.01 10.53 16.18
CA GLY A 301 7.32 10.76 17.46
C GLY A 301 6.82 12.20 17.64
N LEU A 302 6.61 12.93 16.54
CA LEU A 302 6.08 14.29 16.57
C LEU A 302 4.56 14.27 16.76
N PRO A 303 4.00 15.26 17.46
CA PRO A 303 2.56 15.31 17.72
C PRO A 303 1.75 15.53 16.45
N ILE A 304 0.60 14.86 16.38
CA ILE A 304 -0.42 15.05 15.34
C ILE A 304 -1.68 15.54 16.05
N PRO A 305 -1.98 16.85 16.06
CA PRO A 305 -3.08 17.41 16.85
C PRO A 305 -4.46 17.03 16.30
N GLY A 306 -4.54 16.63 15.04
CA GLY A 306 -5.77 16.17 14.41
C GLY A 306 -5.66 16.10 12.90
N ILE A 307 -6.55 15.32 12.32
CA ILE A 307 -6.71 15.19 10.87
C ILE A 307 -8.06 15.78 10.49
N LYS A 308 -8.04 16.73 9.55
CA LYS A 308 -9.24 17.42 9.08
C LYS A 308 -9.33 17.35 7.57
N GLN A 309 -10.51 17.03 7.08
CA GLN A 309 -10.80 17.14 5.66
C GLN A 309 -10.92 18.61 5.26
N GLU A 310 -10.24 18.99 4.19
CA GLU A 310 -10.18 20.38 3.69
C GLU A 310 -10.96 20.53 2.37
N ARG A 311 -10.93 19.50 1.54
CA ARG A 311 -11.58 19.47 0.21
C ARG A 311 -11.83 18.03 -0.25
N ILE A 312 -12.60 17.87 -1.32
CA ILE A 312 -12.67 16.58 -2.00
C ILE A 312 -11.53 16.43 -3.01
N GLY A 313 -11.12 15.21 -3.29
CA GLY A 313 -10.09 14.92 -4.28
C GLY A 313 -10.27 13.60 -4.98
N ALA A 314 -9.70 13.53 -6.17
CA ALA A 314 -9.62 12.31 -6.96
C ALA A 314 -8.24 12.16 -7.58
N SER A 315 -7.77 10.94 -7.70
CA SER A 315 -6.53 10.58 -8.37
C SER A 315 -6.79 9.58 -9.49
N ALA A 316 -6.02 9.67 -10.57
CA ALA A 316 -6.04 8.69 -11.64
C ALA A 316 -4.62 8.39 -12.10
N VAL A 317 -4.28 7.10 -12.25
CA VAL A 317 -2.93 6.66 -12.61
C VAL A 317 -2.62 6.88 -14.08
N ILE A 318 -1.36 7.19 -14.36
CA ILE A 318 -0.77 7.21 -15.70
C ILE A 318 -0.02 5.90 -15.90
N LEU A 319 -0.42 5.13 -16.90
CA LEU A 319 0.12 3.81 -17.19
C LEU A 319 1.02 3.84 -18.42
N SER A 320 2.09 3.06 -18.40
CA SER A 320 2.89 2.84 -19.60
C SER A 320 2.21 1.84 -20.54
N PRO A 321 2.06 2.17 -21.82
CA PRO A 321 1.58 1.23 -22.83
C PRO A 321 2.70 0.30 -23.35
N ILE A 322 3.97 0.59 -23.03
CA ILE A 322 5.14 -0.09 -23.56
C ILE A 322 6.03 -0.69 -22.48
N ALA A 323 6.87 -1.64 -22.86
CA ALA A 323 7.99 -2.14 -22.07
C ALA A 323 9.31 -1.67 -22.70
N SER A 324 10.13 -0.96 -21.96
CA SER A 324 11.44 -0.46 -22.40
C SER A 324 12.40 -0.37 -21.22
N GLN A 325 13.67 -0.63 -21.45
CA GLN A 325 14.76 -0.39 -20.48
C GLN A 325 15.33 1.03 -20.60
N GLU A 326 14.92 1.78 -21.62
CA GLU A 326 15.29 3.16 -21.77
C GLU A 326 14.52 4.06 -20.80
N ARG A 327 15.11 5.23 -20.50
CA ARG A 327 14.47 6.21 -19.62
C ARG A 327 13.18 6.75 -20.27
N PRO A 328 12.03 6.60 -19.60
CA PRO A 328 10.74 7.03 -20.13
C PRO A 328 10.71 8.52 -20.46
N GLN A 329 10.04 8.85 -21.54
CA GLN A 329 9.69 10.22 -21.92
C GLN A 329 8.18 10.44 -21.77
N TYR A 330 7.77 11.70 -21.65
CA TYR A 330 6.37 12.05 -21.37
C TYR A 330 5.91 13.18 -22.30
N ARG A 331 4.72 13.04 -22.88
CA ARG A 331 4.01 14.09 -23.62
C ARG A 331 2.72 14.44 -22.92
N GLY A 332 2.11 15.57 -23.29
CA GLY A 332 0.83 16.01 -22.72
C GLY A 332 0.94 16.79 -21.41
N MET A 333 2.17 17.08 -20.92
CA MET A 333 2.38 17.86 -19.70
C MET A 333 1.75 19.25 -19.78
N GLU A 334 1.89 19.92 -20.91
CA GLU A 334 1.32 21.25 -21.16
C GLU A 334 -0.22 21.20 -21.08
N GLU A 335 -0.83 20.16 -21.63
CA GLU A 335 -2.28 19.99 -21.62
C GLU A 335 -2.83 19.72 -20.20
N VAL A 336 -2.07 19.02 -19.38
CA VAL A 336 -2.42 18.79 -17.97
C VAL A 336 -2.28 20.07 -17.15
N THR A 337 -1.23 20.85 -17.38
CA THR A 337 -0.95 22.06 -16.61
C THR A 337 -1.90 23.23 -16.94
N LYS A 338 -2.65 23.15 -18.03
CA LYS A 338 -3.74 24.09 -18.35
C LYS A 338 -5.02 23.83 -17.54
N GLU A 339 -5.14 22.65 -16.93
CA GLU A 339 -6.34 22.28 -16.18
C GLU A 339 -6.27 22.86 -14.77
N GLU A 340 -7.26 23.65 -14.39
CA GLU A 340 -7.37 24.22 -13.04
C GLU A 340 -7.58 23.13 -11.98
N ASP A 341 -7.19 23.38 -10.73
CA ASP A 341 -7.37 22.48 -9.59
C ASP A 341 -6.80 21.07 -9.82
N THR A 342 -5.65 21.03 -10.48
CA THR A 342 -5.01 19.77 -10.91
C THR A 342 -3.52 19.79 -10.62
N TYR A 343 -3.02 18.67 -10.09
CA TYR A 343 -1.59 18.41 -9.95
C TYR A 343 -1.19 17.17 -10.74
N LEU A 344 0.04 17.15 -11.19
CA LEU A 344 0.68 16.00 -11.84
C LEU A 344 1.86 15.53 -11.00
N ARG A 345 1.99 14.23 -10.81
CA ARG A 345 3.16 13.59 -10.21
C ARG A 345 3.70 12.53 -11.15
N ILE A 346 4.87 12.77 -11.72
CA ILE A 346 5.63 11.75 -12.44
C ILE A 346 6.55 11.06 -11.44
N PHE A 347 6.46 9.75 -11.36
CA PHE A 347 7.17 8.98 -10.34
C PHE A 347 8.69 8.96 -10.56
N GLY A 348 9.14 9.03 -11.82
CA GLY A 348 10.55 9.00 -12.15
C GLY A 348 11.13 7.59 -12.24
N LYS A 349 10.30 6.57 -12.46
CA LYS A 349 10.77 5.19 -12.66
C LYS A 349 11.70 5.12 -13.87
N PRO A 350 12.89 4.46 -13.77
CA PRO A 350 13.92 4.53 -14.80
C PRO A 350 13.65 3.68 -16.04
N PHE A 351 12.68 2.77 -16.00
CA PHE A 351 12.27 1.91 -17.11
C PHE A 351 10.76 1.64 -17.07
N THR A 352 10.21 1.15 -18.18
CA THR A 352 8.78 0.85 -18.29
C THR A 352 8.50 -0.65 -18.41
N ARG A 353 7.28 -1.02 -18.07
CA ARG A 353 6.61 -2.29 -18.39
C ARG A 353 5.18 -1.97 -18.77
N VAL A 354 4.58 -2.77 -19.60
CA VAL A 354 3.15 -2.60 -19.94
C VAL A 354 2.32 -2.56 -18.65
N ASN A 355 1.43 -1.58 -18.56
CA ASN A 355 0.61 -1.27 -17.38
C ASN A 355 1.38 -0.84 -16.13
N ARG A 356 2.70 -0.58 -16.20
CA ARG A 356 3.41 0.00 -15.05
C ARG A 356 2.89 1.41 -14.77
N ARG A 357 2.56 1.68 -13.52
CA ARG A 357 2.19 3.03 -13.06
C ARG A 357 3.40 3.95 -13.12
N MET A 358 3.33 5.00 -13.91
CA MET A 358 4.43 5.94 -14.17
C MET A 358 4.20 7.32 -13.56
N GLY A 359 2.98 7.60 -13.16
CA GLY A 359 2.58 8.85 -12.55
C GLY A 359 1.13 8.82 -12.10
N VAL A 360 0.68 9.92 -11.53
CA VAL A 360 -0.70 10.14 -11.10
C VAL A 360 -1.12 11.59 -11.37
N VAL A 361 -2.33 11.76 -11.85
CA VAL A 361 -3.04 13.04 -11.88
C VAL A 361 -3.88 13.13 -10.61
N LEU A 362 -3.86 14.28 -9.97
CA LEU A 362 -4.57 14.59 -8.74
C LEU A 362 -5.45 15.81 -9.00
N CYS A 363 -6.76 15.66 -8.86
CA CYS A 363 -7.73 16.74 -8.95
C CYS A 363 -8.36 17.01 -7.60
N TYR A 364 -8.74 18.26 -7.33
CA TYR A 364 -9.42 18.63 -6.11
C TYR A 364 -10.53 19.65 -6.37
N ALA A 365 -11.47 19.75 -5.43
CA ALA A 365 -12.56 20.71 -5.48
C ALA A 365 -13.07 21.03 -4.05
N PRO A 366 -13.87 22.07 -3.85
CA PRO A 366 -14.53 22.33 -2.57
C PRO A 366 -15.37 21.15 -2.08
N LEU A 367 -15.56 21.04 -0.76
CA LEU A 367 -16.29 19.91 -0.12
C LEU A 367 -17.70 19.65 -0.65
N ASN A 368 -18.35 20.66 -1.18
CA ASN A 368 -19.71 20.57 -1.72
C ASN A 368 -19.77 20.30 -3.23
N ALA A 369 -18.63 20.08 -3.89
CA ALA A 369 -18.57 19.76 -5.30
C ALA A 369 -18.96 18.30 -5.58
N ASP A 370 -19.25 18.01 -6.85
CA ASP A 370 -19.57 16.67 -7.31
C ASP A 370 -18.30 15.81 -7.43
N LEU A 371 -18.22 14.80 -6.57
CA LEU A 371 -17.07 13.90 -6.51
C LEU A 371 -16.96 13.00 -7.75
N ASP A 372 -18.06 12.53 -8.31
CA ASP A 372 -18.03 11.67 -9.50
C ASP A 372 -17.58 12.45 -10.74
N ALA A 373 -18.04 13.69 -10.88
CA ALA A 373 -17.52 14.61 -11.91
C ALA A 373 -16.02 14.86 -11.76
N LEU A 374 -15.53 14.99 -10.51
CA LEU A 374 -14.11 15.17 -10.23
C LEU A 374 -13.28 13.92 -10.58
N ARG A 375 -13.80 12.72 -10.28
CA ARG A 375 -13.20 11.44 -10.66
C ARG A 375 -13.07 11.31 -12.18
N ASP A 376 -14.13 11.66 -12.91
CA ASP A 376 -14.11 11.65 -14.38
C ASP A 376 -13.13 12.68 -14.96
N LYS A 377 -13.03 13.85 -14.34
CA LYS A 377 -12.01 14.86 -14.66
C LYS A 377 -10.60 14.27 -14.51
N ALA A 378 -10.28 13.66 -13.39
CA ALA A 378 -8.97 13.07 -13.13
C ALA A 378 -8.60 12.00 -14.17
N LYS A 379 -9.51 11.09 -14.49
CA LYS A 379 -9.34 10.05 -15.53
C LYS A 379 -9.10 10.65 -16.92
N ARG A 380 -9.91 11.62 -17.30
CA ARG A 380 -9.79 12.33 -18.57
C ARG A 380 -8.42 13.02 -18.72
N ILE A 381 -7.97 13.67 -17.65
CA ILE A 381 -6.68 14.38 -17.65
C ILE A 381 -5.52 13.39 -17.66
N ALA A 382 -5.59 12.32 -16.87
CA ALA A 382 -4.56 11.27 -16.88
C ALA A 382 -4.38 10.65 -18.28
N GLY A 383 -5.48 10.49 -19.03
CA GLY A 383 -5.46 10.02 -20.41
C GLY A 383 -4.78 10.96 -21.43
N LYS A 384 -4.47 12.21 -21.05
CA LYS A 384 -3.72 13.15 -21.90
C LYS A 384 -2.20 12.94 -21.80
N VAL A 385 -1.73 12.22 -20.79
CA VAL A 385 -0.30 11.98 -20.59
C VAL A 385 0.10 10.69 -21.30
N GLU A 386 0.97 10.82 -22.28
CA GLU A 386 1.55 9.70 -23.00
C GLU A 386 2.94 9.37 -22.44
N VAL A 387 3.20 8.08 -22.25
CA VAL A 387 4.50 7.52 -21.83
C VAL A 387 5.10 6.78 -23.02
N TYR A 388 6.33 7.14 -23.44
CA TYR A 388 6.99 6.55 -24.61
C TYR A 388 8.50 6.41 -24.41
#